data_4647da01fdb35628809b96da0b1288f4
#
_entry.id   4647da01fdb35628809b96da0b1288f4
#
_cell.length_a   1.000
_cell.length_b   1.000
_cell.length_c   1.000
_cell.angle_alpha   90.00
_cell.angle_beta   90.00
_cell.angle_gamma   90.00
#
_symmetry.space_group_name_H-M   'P 1'
#
loop_
_entity.id
_entity.type
_entity.pdbx_description
1 polymer ?
#
loop_
_entity_poly.entity_id
_entity_poly.type
_entity_poly.pdbx_seq_one_letter_code
_entity_poly.pdbx_strand_id
1 'polypeptide(L)'
;LKKESLCKALYFIMYKDFFGFSDYPFNLTPDPKFIVYTEGFDELLAGLYYGIEMNKGLLVLTGEVGTGKTTAIRWILQRLDATVLAAYICNPRITMEDFYDFVATAFNITGWRNKSELLMKLSELLNERFKRGLKTLLIVDEAHQLPDDLLEEIRLLLNYESSSAKHLQVILSGQPELRDKLNQSSLRQLKQRIAVRCEMPVLRNVNEVRTFLHERLRIANGKQEIFLDDSLDLIFQASEGIPRLINNICDNALLYAYSKGNKYVDRETILLAVKNLDLLPGKNMYHASIQAESMVVAAPTLNDEGMSILAGENNAAGNTKSTDNQDDRVVKWDATFGKPR
;
A
#
# COMPACT_ATOMS: atom_id res chain seq x y z
N LEU A 1 30.79 -18.00 17.27
CA LEU A 1 29.78 -16.92 17.15
C LEU A 1 30.25 -15.77 16.23
N LYS A 2 31.48 -15.23 16.37
CA LYS A 2 31.97 -14.15 15.50
C LYS A 2 32.29 -14.60 14.07
N LYS A 3 32.78 -15.82 13.83
CA LYS A 3 33.06 -16.37 12.51
C LYS A 3 31.80 -16.69 11.69
N GLU A 4 30.74 -17.19 12.33
CA GLU A 4 29.48 -17.48 11.65
C GLU A 4 28.73 -16.19 11.27
N SER A 5 28.79 -15.14 12.11
CA SER A 5 28.24 -13.82 11.78
C SER A 5 28.97 -13.14 10.63
N LEU A 6 30.31 -13.27 10.58
CA LEU A 6 31.13 -12.72 9.50
C LEU A 6 30.90 -13.49 8.18
N CYS A 7 30.74 -14.82 8.25
CA CYS A 7 30.43 -15.66 7.08
C CYS A 7 29.04 -15.29 6.49
N LYS A 8 28.04 -15.08 7.34
CA LYS A 8 26.70 -14.63 6.88
C LYS A 8 26.73 -13.24 6.26
N ALA A 9 27.47 -12.30 6.82
CA ALA A 9 27.62 -10.95 6.25
C ALA A 9 28.38 -10.96 4.90
N LEU A 10 29.43 -11.79 4.77
CA LEU A 10 30.15 -12.00 3.51
C LEU A 10 29.26 -12.67 2.45
N TYR A 11 28.41 -13.62 2.82
CA TYR A 11 27.48 -14.28 1.92
C TYR A 11 26.44 -13.28 1.33
N PHE A 12 25.98 -12.33 2.13
CA PHE A 12 24.98 -11.32 1.68
C PHE A 12 25.56 -10.34 0.65
N ILE A 13 26.83 -9.94 0.80
CA ILE A 13 27.50 -9.00 -0.14
C ILE A 13 27.79 -9.69 -1.49
N MET A 14 28.10 -10.98 -1.46
CA MET A 14 28.59 -11.70 -2.64
C MET A 14 27.49 -12.09 -3.64
N TYR A 15 26.23 -12.33 -3.23
CA TYR A 15 25.16 -12.71 -4.18
C TYR A 15 24.78 -11.54 -5.10
N LYS A 16 24.79 -10.31 -4.57
CA LYS A 16 24.53 -9.10 -5.35
C LYS A 16 25.54 -8.94 -6.49
N ASP A 17 26.83 -9.04 -6.17
CA ASP A 17 27.91 -8.93 -7.15
C ASP A 17 27.95 -10.12 -8.12
N PHE A 18 27.63 -11.33 -7.63
CA PHE A 18 27.56 -12.52 -8.44
C PHE A 18 26.54 -12.43 -9.58
N PHE A 19 25.37 -11.87 -9.32
CA PHE A 19 24.34 -11.64 -10.34
C PHE A 19 24.48 -10.29 -11.06
N GLY A 20 25.38 -9.42 -10.62
CA GLY A 20 25.62 -8.10 -11.19
C GLY A 20 24.54 -7.08 -10.87
N PHE A 21 23.87 -7.23 -9.72
CA PHE A 21 22.84 -6.28 -9.29
C PHE A 21 23.45 -4.97 -8.76
N SER A 22 22.81 -3.85 -9.06
CA SER A 22 23.12 -2.56 -8.44
C SER A 22 22.54 -2.42 -7.04
N ASP A 23 21.43 -3.16 -6.75
CA ASP A 23 20.69 -3.16 -5.49
C ASP A 23 20.07 -4.55 -5.26
N TYR A 24 19.53 -4.83 -4.08
CA TYR A 24 18.83 -6.07 -3.77
C TYR A 24 17.40 -6.04 -4.34
N PRO A 25 17.09 -6.81 -5.41
CA PRO A 25 15.80 -6.71 -6.09
C PRO A 25 14.62 -7.15 -5.25
N PHE A 26 14.83 -8.05 -4.29
CA PHE A 26 13.77 -8.64 -3.46
C PHE A 26 13.88 -8.32 -1.98
N ASN A 27 14.44 -7.13 -1.66
CA ASN A 27 14.51 -6.66 -0.29
C ASN A 27 13.10 -6.53 0.32
N LEU A 28 12.96 -6.90 1.61
CA LEU A 28 11.70 -6.88 2.35
C LEU A 28 11.34 -5.50 2.93
N THR A 29 12.31 -4.60 2.99
CA THR A 29 12.07 -3.23 3.45
C THR A 29 11.19 -2.50 2.44
N PRO A 30 10.09 -1.85 2.86
CA PRO A 30 9.24 -1.08 1.98
C PRO A 30 10.02 0.06 1.31
N ASP A 31 10.34 -0.10 0.03
CA ASP A 31 11.04 0.89 -0.78
C ASP A 31 10.18 1.23 -2.01
N PRO A 32 9.67 2.47 -2.11
CA PRO A 32 8.88 2.91 -3.26
C PRO A 32 9.59 2.81 -4.61
N LYS A 33 10.93 2.77 -4.62
CA LYS A 33 11.72 2.56 -5.84
C LYS A 33 11.38 1.22 -6.54
N PHE A 34 11.07 0.19 -5.76
CA PHE A 34 10.77 -1.16 -6.25
C PHE A 34 9.27 -1.44 -6.42
N ILE A 35 8.45 -0.41 -6.52
CA ILE A 35 7.04 -0.57 -6.85
C ILE A 35 6.91 -1.05 -8.29
N VAL A 36 6.14 -2.10 -8.47
CA VAL A 36 5.74 -2.59 -9.79
C VAL A 36 4.30 -2.16 -10.04
N TYR A 37 4.11 -1.41 -11.11
CA TYR A 37 2.79 -0.92 -11.50
C TYR A 37 2.03 -2.03 -12.21
N THR A 38 0.94 -2.46 -11.60
CA THR A 38 -0.07 -3.32 -12.21
C THR A 38 -1.36 -2.53 -12.36
N GLU A 39 -2.25 -2.97 -13.24
CA GLU A 39 -3.54 -2.29 -13.46
C GLU A 39 -4.29 -2.05 -12.14
N GLY A 40 -4.42 -3.09 -11.30
CA GLY A 40 -5.10 -2.95 -10.00
C GLY A 40 -4.37 -2.04 -9.01
N PHE A 41 -3.02 -1.94 -9.09
CA PHE A 41 -2.27 -1.02 -8.26
C PHE A 41 -2.45 0.43 -8.72
N ASP A 42 -2.50 0.67 -10.03
CA ASP A 42 -2.75 2.01 -10.59
C ASP A 42 -4.16 2.49 -10.25
N GLU A 43 -5.18 1.63 -10.35
CA GLU A 43 -6.55 1.93 -9.92
C GLU A 43 -6.62 2.32 -8.43
N LEU A 44 -5.92 1.56 -7.57
CA LEU A 44 -5.83 1.84 -6.14
C LEU A 44 -5.21 3.22 -5.89
N LEU A 45 -4.07 3.51 -6.51
CA LEU A 45 -3.38 4.80 -6.35
C LEU A 45 -4.25 5.95 -6.85
N ALA A 46 -4.92 5.78 -7.99
CA ALA A 46 -5.85 6.77 -8.53
C ALA A 46 -7.01 7.03 -7.57
N GLY A 47 -7.59 5.98 -6.97
CA GLY A 47 -8.67 6.09 -5.97
C GLY A 47 -8.24 6.84 -4.71
N LEU A 48 -7.07 6.51 -4.16
CA LEU A 48 -6.53 7.20 -2.97
C LEU A 48 -6.18 8.66 -3.29
N TYR A 49 -5.50 8.91 -4.40
CA TYR A 49 -5.15 10.26 -4.83
C TYR A 49 -6.40 11.12 -5.06
N TYR A 50 -7.39 10.60 -5.78
CA TYR A 50 -8.67 11.25 -5.98
C TYR A 50 -9.36 11.60 -4.65
N GLY A 51 -9.38 10.66 -3.70
CA GLY A 51 -9.99 10.89 -2.39
C GLY A 51 -9.33 12.03 -1.61
N ILE A 52 -7.99 12.12 -1.66
CA ILE A 52 -7.21 13.20 -1.03
C ILE A 52 -7.45 14.53 -1.76
N GLU A 53 -7.33 14.53 -3.10
CA GLU A 53 -7.48 15.76 -3.90
C GLU A 53 -8.87 16.39 -3.78
N MET A 54 -9.91 15.55 -3.77
CA MET A 54 -11.31 16.00 -3.70
C MET A 54 -11.83 16.20 -2.27
N ASN A 55 -10.96 16.18 -1.26
CA ASN A 55 -11.33 16.39 0.15
C ASN A 55 -12.50 15.50 0.60
N LYS A 56 -12.44 14.19 0.28
CA LYS A 56 -13.54 13.24 0.54
C LYS A 56 -13.72 12.88 2.02
N GLY A 57 -12.79 13.22 2.88
CA GLY A 57 -12.83 12.96 4.32
C GLY A 57 -12.24 11.60 4.68
N LEU A 58 -13.02 10.52 4.71
CA LEU A 58 -12.54 9.20 5.13
C LEU A 58 -12.32 8.26 3.96
N LEU A 59 -11.07 7.78 3.87
CA LEU A 59 -10.64 6.75 2.94
C LEU A 59 -10.23 5.50 3.72
N VAL A 60 -10.51 4.33 3.18
CA VAL A 60 -10.11 3.04 3.78
C VAL A 60 -9.32 2.25 2.77
N LEU A 61 -8.11 1.82 3.16
CA LEU A 61 -7.23 0.95 2.40
C LEU A 61 -7.12 -0.39 3.12
N THR A 62 -7.65 -1.44 2.52
CA THR A 62 -7.52 -2.81 3.06
C THR A 62 -6.65 -3.69 2.16
N GLY A 63 -6.20 -4.80 2.68
CA GLY A 63 -5.45 -5.81 1.92
C GLY A 63 -4.66 -6.73 2.84
N GLU A 64 -4.32 -7.90 2.33
CA GLU A 64 -3.59 -8.93 3.05
C GLU A 64 -2.21 -8.46 3.57
N VAL A 65 -1.69 -9.17 4.54
CA VAL A 65 -0.34 -8.93 5.06
C VAL A 65 0.67 -9.11 3.93
N GLY A 66 1.54 -8.10 3.73
CA GLY A 66 2.61 -8.20 2.72
C GLY A 66 2.20 -7.81 1.30
N THR A 67 0.98 -7.33 1.06
CA THR A 67 0.56 -6.82 -0.26
C THR A 67 1.17 -5.47 -0.63
N GLY A 68 1.72 -4.72 0.35
CA GLY A 68 2.41 -3.45 0.08
C GLY A 68 1.62 -2.19 0.47
N LYS A 69 0.62 -2.27 1.36
CA LYS A 69 -0.16 -1.12 1.86
C LYS A 69 0.73 0.04 2.31
N THR A 70 1.67 -0.24 3.21
CA THR A 70 2.64 0.76 3.71
C THR A 70 3.49 1.37 2.59
N THR A 71 3.85 0.56 1.58
CA THR A 71 4.61 1.04 0.41
C THR A 71 3.77 1.98 -0.44
N ALA A 72 2.49 1.65 -0.67
CA ALA A 72 1.55 2.52 -1.38
C ALA A 72 1.33 3.85 -0.67
N ILE A 73 1.18 3.82 0.66
CA ILE A 73 1.06 5.03 1.49
C ILE A 73 2.31 5.90 1.37
N ARG A 74 3.51 5.31 1.49
CA ARG A 74 4.78 6.04 1.34
C ARG A 74 4.93 6.64 -0.05
N TRP A 75 4.51 5.90 -1.07
CA TRP A 75 4.52 6.39 -2.45
C TRP A 75 3.62 7.62 -2.62
N ILE A 76 2.41 7.58 -2.08
CA ILE A 76 1.49 8.73 -2.10
C ILE A 76 2.10 9.91 -1.37
N LEU A 77 2.60 9.71 -0.14
CA LEU A 77 3.19 10.78 0.66
C LEU A 77 4.36 11.48 -0.04
N GLN A 78 5.16 10.75 -0.84
CA GLN A 78 6.26 11.32 -1.62
C GLN A 78 5.79 12.17 -2.80
N ARG A 79 4.55 12.01 -3.25
CA ARG A 79 3.96 12.69 -4.42
C ARG A 79 2.93 13.74 -4.07
N LEU A 80 2.52 13.80 -2.83
CA LEU A 80 1.68 14.90 -2.36
C LEU A 80 2.46 16.20 -2.41
N ASP A 81 1.76 17.27 -2.79
CA ASP A 81 2.32 18.61 -2.78
C ASP A 81 2.84 18.99 -1.38
N ALA A 82 3.91 19.79 -1.31
CA ALA A 82 4.47 20.29 -0.05
C ALA A 82 3.47 21.13 0.79
N THR A 83 2.36 21.52 0.21
CA THR A 83 1.25 22.20 0.90
C THR A 83 0.42 21.26 1.77
N VAL A 84 0.52 19.93 1.60
CA VAL A 84 -0.21 18.95 2.39
C VAL A 84 0.52 18.70 3.71
N LEU A 85 -0.15 18.99 4.82
CA LEU A 85 0.33 18.63 6.15
C LEU A 85 -0.16 17.21 6.47
N ALA A 86 0.77 16.25 6.53
CA ALA A 86 0.44 14.85 6.77
C ALA A 86 0.97 14.37 8.13
N ALA A 87 0.10 13.74 8.93
CA ALA A 87 0.45 12.97 10.12
C ALA A 87 0.34 11.46 9.79
N TYR A 88 1.34 10.66 10.19
CA TYR A 88 1.37 9.24 9.92
C TYR A 88 1.59 8.43 11.20
N ILE A 89 0.58 7.66 11.61
CA ILE A 89 0.60 6.75 12.75
C ILE A 89 0.85 5.34 12.22
N CYS A 90 2.02 4.76 12.54
CA CYS A 90 2.44 3.45 12.05
C CYS A 90 2.26 2.30 13.04
N ASN A 91 1.97 2.59 14.31
CA ASN A 91 1.69 1.57 15.33
C ASN A 91 0.54 2.03 16.22
N PRO A 92 -0.71 1.63 15.94
CA PRO A 92 -1.89 2.14 16.61
C PRO A 92 -2.21 1.44 17.94
N ARG A 93 -1.32 0.63 18.51
CA ARG A 93 -1.46 0.11 19.88
C ARG A 93 -1.10 1.19 20.88
N ILE A 94 -1.92 2.21 20.94
CA ILE A 94 -1.74 3.42 21.73
C ILE A 94 -2.99 3.69 22.54
N THR A 95 -2.82 4.39 23.66
CA THR A 95 -3.95 4.90 24.45
C THR A 95 -4.61 6.09 23.77
N MET A 96 -5.77 6.50 24.27
CA MET A 96 -6.46 7.71 23.80
C MET A 96 -5.57 8.97 23.99
N GLU A 97 -4.86 9.04 25.10
CA GLU A 97 -3.96 10.15 25.42
C GLU A 97 -2.77 10.19 24.46
N ASP A 98 -2.11 9.03 24.24
CA ASP A 98 -1.00 8.92 23.27
C ASP A 98 -1.43 9.31 21.85
N PHE A 99 -2.66 8.95 21.46
CA PHE A 99 -3.20 9.32 20.15
C PHE A 99 -3.29 10.85 20.00
N TYR A 100 -3.78 11.54 21.00
CA TYR A 100 -3.87 13.01 20.97
C TYR A 100 -2.50 13.67 21.06
N ASP A 101 -1.57 13.16 21.86
CA ASP A 101 -0.20 13.62 21.92
C ASP A 101 0.51 13.47 20.55
N PHE A 102 0.26 12.34 19.90
CA PHE A 102 0.78 12.10 18.55
C PHE A 102 0.21 13.09 17.53
N VAL A 103 -1.11 13.28 17.53
CA VAL A 103 -1.79 14.23 16.62
C VAL A 103 -1.27 15.64 16.86
N ALA A 104 -1.14 16.06 18.14
CA ALA A 104 -0.62 17.37 18.51
C ALA A 104 0.81 17.57 17.99
N THR A 105 1.68 16.58 18.22
CA THR A 105 3.08 16.61 17.79
C THR A 105 3.19 16.66 16.27
N ALA A 106 2.46 15.78 15.56
CA ALA A 106 2.51 15.69 14.11
C ALA A 106 2.00 16.95 13.40
N PHE A 107 1.04 17.65 13.99
CA PHE A 107 0.51 18.91 13.46
C PHE A 107 1.14 20.16 14.09
N ASN A 108 2.21 20.00 14.88
CA ASN A 108 2.94 21.08 15.57
C ASN A 108 2.03 21.94 16.49
N ILE A 109 1.03 21.31 17.12
CA ILE A 109 0.13 21.97 18.08
C ILE A 109 0.82 21.94 19.45
N THR A 110 1.12 23.11 19.99
CA THR A 110 1.83 23.26 21.29
C THR A 110 0.99 24.04 22.31
N GLY A 111 1.37 23.96 23.60
CA GLY A 111 0.77 24.75 24.68
C GLY A 111 -0.68 24.39 24.96
N TRP A 112 -1.08 23.13 24.82
CA TRP A 112 -2.37 22.58 25.28
C TRP A 112 -2.16 21.84 26.62
N ARG A 113 -3.19 21.83 27.46
CA ARG A 113 -3.15 21.24 28.81
C ARG A 113 -4.17 20.11 28.98
N ASN A 114 -5.17 20.05 28.12
CA ASN A 114 -6.22 19.06 28.15
C ASN A 114 -6.80 18.84 26.74
N LYS A 115 -7.57 17.74 26.56
CA LYS A 115 -8.20 17.37 25.31
C LYS A 115 -9.00 18.52 24.67
N SER A 116 -9.75 19.27 25.46
CA SER A 116 -10.60 20.36 24.95
C SER A 116 -9.76 21.48 24.32
N GLU A 117 -8.68 21.90 24.98
CA GLU A 117 -7.75 22.90 24.42
C GLU A 117 -7.07 22.40 23.16
N LEU A 118 -6.66 21.11 23.11
CA LEU A 118 -6.09 20.51 21.91
C LEU A 118 -7.09 20.54 20.75
N LEU A 119 -8.35 20.11 20.98
CA LEU A 119 -9.38 20.08 19.94
C LEU A 119 -9.72 21.49 19.44
N MET A 120 -9.72 22.51 20.31
CA MET A 120 -9.87 23.91 19.88
C MET A 120 -8.74 24.35 18.96
N LYS A 121 -7.48 24.13 19.36
CA LYS A 121 -6.30 24.48 18.55
C LYS A 121 -6.25 23.70 17.24
N LEU A 122 -6.64 22.41 17.26
CA LEU A 122 -6.76 21.62 16.05
C LEU A 122 -7.84 22.19 15.11
N SER A 123 -8.99 22.58 15.65
CA SER A 123 -10.05 23.23 14.86
C SER A 123 -9.56 24.52 14.21
N GLU A 124 -8.86 25.37 14.95
CA GLU A 124 -8.28 26.60 14.44
C GLU A 124 -7.30 26.32 13.31
N LEU A 125 -6.35 25.40 13.53
CA LEU A 125 -5.37 24.97 12.54
C LEU A 125 -6.04 24.47 11.24
N LEU A 126 -7.03 23.55 11.37
CA LEU A 126 -7.72 22.97 10.24
C LEU A 126 -8.50 24.04 9.45
N ASN A 127 -9.19 24.94 10.14
CA ASN A 127 -9.92 26.04 9.52
C ASN A 127 -8.99 27.04 8.81
N GLU A 128 -7.86 27.39 9.43
CA GLU A 128 -6.89 28.30 8.85
C GLU A 128 -6.26 27.71 7.60
N ARG A 129 -5.83 26.45 7.66
CA ARG A 129 -5.29 25.73 6.51
C ARG A 129 -6.31 25.62 5.39
N PHE A 130 -7.54 25.24 5.70
CA PHE A 130 -8.62 25.14 4.71
C PHE A 130 -8.88 26.47 4.00
N LYS A 131 -8.98 27.60 4.74
CA LYS A 131 -9.14 28.95 4.16
C LYS A 131 -8.02 29.33 3.19
N ARG A 132 -6.82 28.79 3.40
CA ARG A 132 -5.65 28.97 2.54
C ARG A 132 -5.56 27.96 1.38
N GLY A 133 -6.54 27.09 1.23
CA GLY A 133 -6.53 26.02 0.23
C GLY A 133 -5.53 24.89 0.51
N LEU A 134 -5.02 24.79 1.75
CA LEU A 134 -4.05 23.80 2.16
C LEU A 134 -4.75 22.56 2.72
N LYS A 135 -4.25 21.37 2.39
CA LYS A 135 -4.82 20.10 2.85
C LYS A 135 -4.18 19.61 4.14
N THR A 136 -4.95 18.89 4.96
CA THR A 136 -4.46 18.22 6.15
C THR A 136 -4.90 16.76 6.12
N LEU A 137 -3.94 15.86 6.31
CA LEU A 137 -4.10 14.42 6.16
C LEU A 137 -3.63 13.70 7.42
N LEU A 138 -4.46 12.82 7.98
CA LEU A 138 -4.11 11.89 9.03
C LEU A 138 -4.13 10.47 8.43
N ILE A 139 -3.03 9.76 8.56
CA ILE A 139 -2.92 8.37 8.11
C ILE A 139 -2.71 7.50 9.32
N VAL A 140 -3.53 6.46 9.45
CA VAL A 140 -3.38 5.44 10.50
C VAL A 140 -3.18 4.10 9.80
N ASP A 141 -1.95 3.59 9.86
CA ASP A 141 -1.62 2.25 9.34
C ASP A 141 -1.90 1.19 10.42
N GLU A 142 -2.16 -0.05 10.00
CA GLU A 142 -2.58 -1.15 10.87
C GLU A 142 -3.83 -0.83 11.73
N ALA A 143 -4.76 -0.02 11.18
CA ALA A 143 -5.93 0.50 11.89
C ALA A 143 -6.91 -0.58 12.38
N HIS A 144 -6.80 -1.82 11.90
CA HIS A 144 -7.55 -2.96 12.44
C HIS A 144 -7.20 -3.25 13.92
N GLN A 145 -6.03 -2.79 14.39
CA GLN A 145 -5.59 -2.93 15.78
C GLN A 145 -6.13 -1.83 16.71
N LEU A 146 -6.66 -0.73 16.17
CA LEU A 146 -7.26 0.34 17.00
C LEU A 146 -8.45 -0.19 17.78
N PRO A 147 -8.62 0.17 19.06
CA PRO A 147 -9.85 -0.08 19.79
C PRO A 147 -11.01 0.76 19.21
N ASP A 148 -12.25 0.34 19.46
CA ASP A 148 -13.45 0.96 18.87
C ASP A 148 -13.62 2.43 19.32
N ASP A 149 -13.23 2.76 20.53
CA ASP A 149 -13.27 4.12 21.08
C ASP A 149 -12.33 5.08 20.32
N LEU A 150 -11.14 4.62 19.91
CA LEU A 150 -10.26 5.42 19.07
C LEU A 150 -10.78 5.58 17.64
N LEU A 151 -11.41 4.56 17.07
CA LEU A 151 -12.09 4.68 15.78
C LEU A 151 -13.25 5.68 15.86
N GLU A 152 -13.96 5.72 16.99
CA GLU A 152 -15.02 6.70 17.23
C GLU A 152 -14.47 8.12 17.40
N GLU A 153 -13.30 8.29 18.05
CA GLU A 153 -12.62 9.59 18.09
C GLU A 153 -12.22 10.09 16.69
N ILE A 154 -11.71 9.20 15.84
CA ILE A 154 -11.42 9.55 14.45
C ILE A 154 -12.70 10.00 13.73
N ARG A 155 -13.84 9.35 14.00
CA ARG A 155 -15.14 9.79 13.47
C ARG A 155 -15.50 11.20 13.93
N LEU A 156 -15.22 11.54 15.19
CA LEU A 156 -15.46 12.88 15.72
C LEU A 156 -14.53 13.92 15.07
N LEU A 157 -13.28 13.61 14.82
CA LEU A 157 -12.36 14.48 14.09
C LEU A 157 -12.82 14.76 12.65
N LEU A 158 -13.55 13.86 12.01
CA LEU A 158 -14.13 14.06 10.69
C LEU A 158 -15.32 15.06 10.68
N ASN A 159 -15.77 15.56 11.85
CA ASN A 159 -16.76 16.64 11.93
C ASN A 159 -16.17 18.03 11.66
N TYR A 160 -14.85 18.16 11.58
CA TYR A 160 -14.25 19.41 11.13
C TYR A 160 -14.49 19.61 9.64
N GLU A 161 -15.56 20.32 9.31
CA GLU A 161 -16.03 20.54 7.94
C GLU A 161 -16.67 21.93 7.80
N SER A 162 -16.71 22.43 6.59
CA SER A 162 -17.57 23.52 6.17
C SER A 162 -18.78 23.00 5.41
N SER A 163 -19.63 23.89 4.94
CA SER A 163 -20.78 23.53 4.09
C SER A 163 -20.36 22.86 2.76
N SER A 164 -19.11 22.99 2.35
CA SER A 164 -18.63 22.57 1.03
C SER A 164 -17.55 21.48 1.04
N ALA A 165 -16.80 21.32 2.15
CA ALA A 165 -15.69 20.37 2.16
C ALA A 165 -15.26 19.95 3.58
N LYS A 166 -14.59 18.80 3.67
CA LYS A 166 -13.89 18.31 4.86
C LYS A 166 -12.55 19.00 5.03
N HIS A 167 -12.26 19.49 6.25
CA HIS A 167 -10.99 20.16 6.56
C HIS A 167 -9.87 19.16 6.89
N LEU A 168 -10.24 17.95 7.36
CA LEU A 168 -9.34 16.86 7.64
C LEU A 168 -9.65 15.67 6.73
N GLN A 169 -8.62 15.13 6.10
CA GLN A 169 -8.66 13.85 5.40
C GLN A 169 -8.10 12.76 6.31
N VAL A 170 -8.71 11.59 6.32
CA VAL A 170 -8.20 10.45 7.09
C VAL A 170 -8.07 9.23 6.17
N ILE A 171 -6.94 8.56 6.23
CA ILE A 171 -6.74 7.25 5.61
C ILE A 171 -6.60 6.23 6.73
N LEU A 172 -7.51 5.25 6.79
CA LEU A 172 -7.36 4.07 7.63
C LEU A 172 -6.85 2.93 6.77
N SER A 173 -5.62 2.49 7.02
CA SER A 173 -5.01 1.35 6.34
C SER A 173 -4.98 0.16 7.29
N GLY A 174 -5.32 -1.04 6.80
CA GLY A 174 -5.33 -2.24 7.64
C GLY A 174 -5.49 -3.54 6.86
N GLN A 175 -5.49 -4.64 7.61
CA GLN A 175 -5.76 -5.97 7.08
C GLN A 175 -7.27 -6.13 6.81
N PRO A 176 -7.73 -7.21 6.14
CA PRO A 176 -9.16 -7.44 5.86
C PRO A 176 -10.05 -7.35 7.10
N GLU A 177 -9.53 -7.68 8.29
CA GLU A 177 -10.22 -7.56 9.58
C GLU A 177 -10.67 -6.12 9.87
N LEU A 178 -10.01 -5.11 9.28
CA LEU A 178 -10.49 -3.72 9.37
C LEU A 178 -11.87 -3.57 8.73
N ARG A 179 -12.10 -4.23 7.61
CA ARG A 179 -13.41 -4.22 6.92
C ARG A 179 -14.49 -4.85 7.82
N ASP A 180 -14.18 -5.98 8.43
CA ASP A 180 -15.11 -6.69 9.30
C ASP A 180 -15.41 -5.87 10.57
N LYS A 181 -14.39 -5.26 11.15
CA LYS A 181 -14.50 -4.36 12.28
C LYS A 181 -15.39 -3.16 11.96
N LEU A 182 -15.16 -2.48 10.83
CA LEU A 182 -15.99 -1.34 10.39
C LEU A 182 -17.44 -1.74 10.03
N ASN A 183 -17.73 -3.03 9.84
CA ASN A 183 -19.07 -3.55 9.61
C ASN A 183 -19.85 -3.80 10.91
N GLN A 184 -19.24 -3.73 12.08
CA GLN A 184 -19.89 -3.89 13.36
C GLN A 184 -20.90 -2.76 13.61
N SER A 185 -21.95 -3.07 14.37
CA SER A 185 -23.02 -2.13 14.70
C SER A 185 -22.53 -0.91 15.49
N SER A 186 -21.51 -1.10 16.35
CA SER A 186 -20.85 -0.05 17.14
C SER A 186 -20.23 1.03 16.24
N LEU A 187 -19.70 0.65 15.06
CA LEU A 187 -19.00 1.56 14.15
C LEU A 187 -19.83 1.99 12.93
N ARG A 188 -21.16 1.76 12.97
CA ARG A 188 -22.07 2.10 11.86
C ARG A 188 -21.94 3.55 11.39
N GLN A 189 -21.77 4.49 12.32
CA GLN A 189 -21.66 5.91 11.99
C GLN A 189 -20.34 6.25 11.30
N LEU A 190 -19.23 5.61 11.71
CA LEU A 190 -17.93 5.74 11.04
C LEU A 190 -18.00 5.13 9.62
N LYS A 191 -18.59 3.94 9.49
CA LYS A 191 -18.79 3.27 8.19
C LYS A 191 -19.51 4.15 7.18
N GLN A 192 -20.53 4.90 7.60
CA GLN A 192 -21.31 5.80 6.73
C GLN A 192 -20.49 7.00 6.22
N ARG A 193 -19.38 7.32 6.86
CA ARG A 193 -18.47 8.42 6.46
C ARG A 193 -17.38 7.99 5.48
N ILE A 194 -17.26 6.70 5.19
CA ILE A 194 -16.27 6.21 4.25
C ILE A 194 -16.69 6.62 2.84
N ALA A 195 -15.89 7.50 2.26
CA ALA A 195 -16.14 8.04 0.92
C ALA A 195 -15.42 7.23 -0.17
N VAL A 196 -14.25 6.64 0.16
CA VAL A 196 -13.47 5.83 -0.79
C VAL A 196 -13.00 4.56 -0.08
N ARG A 197 -13.17 3.43 -0.76
CA ARG A 197 -12.63 2.13 -0.35
C ARG A 197 -11.69 1.64 -1.42
N CYS A 198 -10.48 1.33 -1.02
CA CYS A 198 -9.46 0.74 -1.88
C CYS A 198 -9.04 -0.58 -1.27
N GLU A 199 -8.83 -1.57 -2.12
CA GLU A 199 -8.29 -2.87 -1.72
C GLU A 199 -6.95 -3.10 -2.42
N MET A 200 -5.95 -3.48 -1.64
CA MET A 200 -4.61 -3.76 -2.15
C MET A 200 -4.67 -5.04 -3.01
N PRO A 201 -4.32 -4.99 -4.30
CA PRO A 201 -4.37 -6.17 -5.13
C PRO A 201 -3.24 -7.15 -4.78
N VAL A 202 -3.52 -8.44 -4.91
CA VAL A 202 -2.52 -9.49 -5.06
C VAL A 202 -2.26 -9.75 -6.54
N LEU A 203 -1.14 -10.35 -6.90
CA LEU A 203 -0.87 -10.77 -8.28
C LEU A 203 -1.78 -11.97 -8.61
N ARG A 204 -2.55 -11.85 -9.68
CA ARG A 204 -3.69 -12.75 -9.98
C ARG A 204 -3.29 -14.01 -10.76
N ASN A 205 -2.15 -13.98 -11.41
CA ASN A 205 -1.70 -15.06 -12.29
C ASN A 205 -0.16 -15.05 -12.46
N VAL A 206 0.34 -16.12 -13.08
CA VAL A 206 1.77 -16.33 -13.35
C VAL A 206 2.39 -15.23 -14.22
N ASN A 207 1.62 -14.64 -15.14
CA ASN A 207 2.14 -13.57 -16.00
C ASN A 207 2.36 -12.26 -15.20
N GLU A 208 1.49 -11.95 -14.25
CA GLU A 208 1.71 -10.82 -13.34
C GLU A 208 2.93 -11.07 -12.45
N VAL A 209 3.14 -12.30 -11.96
CA VAL A 209 4.37 -12.67 -11.23
C VAL A 209 5.60 -12.49 -12.12
N ARG A 210 5.57 -12.95 -13.37
CA ARG A 210 6.65 -12.75 -14.35
C ARG A 210 6.97 -11.25 -14.49
N THR A 211 5.98 -10.44 -14.75
CA THR A 211 6.13 -8.97 -14.87
C THR A 211 6.72 -8.36 -13.61
N PHE A 212 6.23 -8.79 -12.44
CA PHE A 212 6.73 -8.33 -11.14
C PHE A 212 8.22 -8.66 -10.96
N LEU A 213 8.65 -9.89 -11.26
CA LEU A 213 10.05 -10.29 -11.15
C LEU A 213 10.94 -9.53 -12.14
N HIS A 214 10.51 -9.42 -13.40
CA HIS A 214 11.25 -8.70 -14.44
C HIS A 214 11.47 -7.23 -14.09
N GLU A 215 10.44 -6.55 -13.63
CA GLU A 215 10.55 -5.14 -13.26
C GLU A 215 11.47 -4.92 -12.06
N ARG A 216 11.39 -5.76 -11.04
CA ARG A 216 12.29 -5.67 -9.88
C ARG A 216 13.74 -5.95 -10.25
N LEU A 217 13.97 -6.95 -11.10
CA LEU A 217 15.31 -7.23 -11.64
C LEU A 217 15.80 -6.07 -12.50
N ARG A 218 14.97 -5.49 -13.37
CA ARG A 218 15.30 -4.33 -14.19
C ARG A 218 15.72 -3.12 -13.35
N ILE A 219 14.98 -2.83 -12.28
CA ILE A 219 15.31 -1.74 -11.35
C ILE A 219 16.65 -1.97 -10.66
N ALA A 220 17.00 -3.23 -10.38
CA ALA A 220 18.28 -3.62 -9.81
C ALA A 220 19.40 -3.81 -10.86
N ASN A 221 19.18 -3.44 -12.12
CA ASN A 221 20.09 -3.67 -13.25
C ASN A 221 20.45 -5.18 -13.47
N GLY A 222 19.55 -6.08 -13.07
CA GLY A 222 19.70 -7.52 -13.27
C GLY A 222 19.20 -7.98 -14.63
N LYS A 223 19.64 -9.19 -15.03
CA LYS A 223 19.11 -9.86 -16.22
C LYS A 223 17.71 -10.42 -15.93
N GLN A 224 16.79 -10.32 -16.90
CA GLN A 224 15.41 -10.77 -16.74
C GLN A 224 15.30 -12.31 -16.73
N GLU A 225 16.21 -13.03 -17.39
CA GLU A 225 16.21 -14.47 -17.53
C GLU A 225 16.81 -15.23 -16.32
N ILE A 226 17.05 -14.55 -15.21
CA ILE A 226 17.59 -15.20 -13.99
C ILE A 226 16.60 -16.25 -13.46
N PHE A 227 15.30 -15.97 -13.47
CA PHE A 227 14.26 -16.93 -13.09
C PHE A 227 13.74 -17.63 -14.34
N LEU A 228 13.89 -18.96 -14.40
CA LEU A 228 13.40 -19.74 -15.52
C LEU A 228 11.87 -19.87 -15.48
N ASP A 229 11.26 -20.00 -16.66
CA ASP A 229 9.80 -20.06 -16.81
C ASP A 229 9.14 -21.18 -16.00
N ASP A 230 9.79 -22.34 -15.87
CA ASP A 230 9.32 -23.49 -15.12
C ASP A 230 9.26 -23.27 -13.60
N SER A 231 9.91 -22.20 -13.10
CA SER A 231 9.92 -21.80 -11.69
C SER A 231 8.73 -20.93 -11.30
N LEU A 232 8.13 -20.19 -12.26
CA LEU A 232 7.16 -19.14 -12.01
C LEU A 232 5.85 -19.66 -11.44
N ASP A 233 5.36 -20.81 -11.94
CA ASP A 233 4.15 -21.45 -11.42
C ASP A 233 4.24 -21.79 -9.93
N LEU A 234 5.43 -22.31 -9.53
CA LEU A 234 5.65 -22.66 -8.13
C LEU A 234 5.77 -21.43 -7.25
N ILE A 235 6.38 -20.34 -7.73
CA ILE A 235 6.44 -19.06 -7.03
C ILE A 235 5.01 -18.54 -6.80
N PHE A 236 4.16 -18.54 -7.84
CA PHE A 236 2.78 -18.09 -7.74
C PHE A 236 1.97 -18.94 -6.75
N GLN A 237 2.02 -20.27 -6.87
CA GLN A 237 1.29 -21.18 -5.99
C GLN A 237 1.72 -21.07 -4.52
N ALA A 238 3.03 -20.89 -4.24
CA ALA A 238 3.55 -20.82 -2.89
C ALA A 238 3.34 -19.45 -2.24
N SER A 239 3.25 -18.38 -3.05
CA SER A 239 3.07 -17.01 -2.58
C SER A 239 1.61 -16.55 -2.59
N GLU A 240 0.71 -17.27 -3.27
CA GLU A 240 -0.67 -16.83 -3.55
C GLU A 240 -0.73 -15.42 -4.16
N GLY A 241 0.32 -15.05 -4.90
CA GLY A 241 0.46 -13.73 -5.51
C GLY A 241 0.78 -12.58 -4.53
N ILE A 242 1.08 -12.89 -3.27
CA ILE A 242 1.42 -11.88 -2.25
C ILE A 242 2.86 -11.39 -2.46
N PRO A 243 3.09 -10.09 -2.74
CA PRO A 243 4.41 -9.56 -3.09
C PRO A 243 5.51 -9.83 -2.06
N ARG A 244 5.19 -9.79 -0.76
CA ARG A 244 6.16 -10.06 0.31
C ARG A 244 6.62 -11.51 0.30
N LEU A 245 5.71 -12.46 0.05
CA LEU A 245 6.05 -13.88 -0.04
C LEU A 245 6.86 -14.16 -1.31
N ILE A 246 6.52 -13.54 -2.43
CA ILE A 246 7.31 -13.61 -3.67
C ILE A 246 8.73 -13.12 -3.40
N ASN A 247 8.88 -11.96 -2.76
CA ASN A 247 10.20 -11.42 -2.43
C ASN A 247 10.99 -12.40 -1.55
N ASN A 248 10.38 -12.95 -0.49
CA ASN A 248 11.03 -13.94 0.38
C ASN A 248 11.52 -15.16 -0.38
N ILE A 249 10.66 -15.73 -1.23
CA ILE A 249 10.98 -16.91 -2.03
C ILE A 249 12.14 -16.59 -2.99
N CYS A 250 12.05 -15.47 -3.72
CA CYS A 250 13.03 -15.09 -4.73
C CYS A 250 14.39 -14.73 -4.12
N ASP A 251 14.42 -14.00 -2.99
CA ASP A 251 15.67 -13.65 -2.30
C ASP A 251 16.41 -14.91 -1.80
N ASN A 252 15.69 -15.84 -1.18
CA ASN A 252 16.24 -17.11 -0.74
C ASN A 252 16.71 -17.98 -1.93
N ALA A 253 15.94 -18.01 -3.01
CA ALA A 253 16.29 -18.76 -4.21
C ALA A 253 17.58 -18.21 -4.86
N LEU A 254 17.75 -16.90 -4.93
CA LEU A 254 19.00 -16.27 -5.41
C LEU A 254 20.19 -16.64 -4.52
N LEU A 255 19.99 -16.69 -3.20
CA LEU A 255 21.03 -17.12 -2.27
C LEU A 255 21.43 -18.60 -2.49
N TYR A 256 20.45 -19.49 -2.73
CA TYR A 256 20.73 -20.89 -3.03
C TYR A 256 21.41 -21.08 -4.40
N ALA A 257 20.95 -20.38 -5.43
CA ALA A 257 21.58 -20.40 -6.73
C ALA A 257 23.04 -19.93 -6.65
N TYR A 258 23.29 -18.82 -5.94
CA TYR A 258 24.64 -18.35 -5.65
C TYR A 258 25.50 -19.40 -4.95
N SER A 259 24.99 -20.06 -3.90
CA SER A 259 25.74 -21.07 -3.15
C SER A 259 26.15 -22.29 -3.99
N LYS A 260 25.35 -22.58 -5.03
CA LYS A 260 25.64 -23.66 -6.02
C LYS A 260 26.47 -23.16 -7.22
N GLY A 261 26.77 -21.87 -7.31
CA GLY A 261 27.44 -21.24 -8.45
C GLY A 261 26.57 -21.12 -9.71
N ASN A 262 25.23 -21.27 -9.58
CA ASN A 262 24.30 -21.20 -10.71
C ASN A 262 23.96 -19.75 -11.03
N LYS A 263 23.96 -19.38 -12.31
CA LYS A 263 23.59 -18.04 -12.80
C LYS A 263 22.09 -17.87 -13.05
N TYR A 264 21.29 -18.90 -12.82
CA TYR A 264 19.83 -18.92 -12.98
C TYR A 264 19.17 -19.65 -11.82
N VAL A 265 17.90 -19.36 -11.62
CA VAL A 265 17.03 -19.97 -10.63
C VAL A 265 16.03 -20.85 -11.36
N ASP A 266 16.13 -22.15 -11.16
CA ASP A 266 15.25 -23.18 -11.70
C ASP A 266 14.16 -23.59 -10.69
N ARG A 267 13.25 -24.44 -11.14
CA ARG A 267 12.16 -24.96 -10.32
C ARG A 267 12.65 -25.69 -9.05
N GLU A 268 13.77 -26.41 -9.14
CA GLU A 268 14.34 -27.14 -7.99
C GLU A 268 14.83 -26.17 -6.91
N THR A 269 15.49 -25.10 -7.31
CA THR A 269 15.96 -24.03 -6.42
C THR A 269 14.81 -23.32 -5.73
N ILE A 270 13.70 -23.03 -6.46
CA ILE A 270 12.48 -22.48 -5.86
C ILE A 270 11.85 -23.46 -4.89
N LEU A 271 11.76 -24.74 -5.22
CA LEU A 271 11.21 -25.76 -4.33
C LEU A 271 11.99 -25.84 -3.00
N LEU A 272 13.32 -25.69 -3.06
CA LEU A 272 14.16 -25.65 -1.87
C LEU A 272 13.85 -24.41 -1.03
N ALA A 273 13.72 -23.23 -1.65
CA ALA A 273 13.37 -21.99 -0.96
C ALA A 273 11.98 -22.09 -0.29
N VAL A 274 10.98 -22.56 -1.02
CA VAL A 274 9.61 -22.76 -0.54
C VAL A 274 9.54 -23.72 0.65
N LYS A 275 10.28 -24.84 0.59
CA LYS A 275 10.39 -25.82 1.71
C LYS A 275 11.01 -25.19 2.95
N ASN A 276 12.09 -24.45 2.79
CA ASN A 276 12.80 -23.84 3.92
C ASN A 276 12.04 -22.66 4.55
N LEU A 277 11.15 -22.04 3.80
CA LEU A 277 10.24 -21.00 4.29
C LEU A 277 8.90 -21.57 4.83
N ASP A 278 8.72 -22.89 4.80
CA ASP A 278 7.48 -23.60 5.17
C ASP A 278 6.23 -23.13 4.39
N LEU A 279 6.41 -22.75 3.12
CA LEU A 279 5.38 -22.22 2.22
C LEU A 279 4.87 -23.27 1.23
N LEU A 280 4.88 -24.56 1.55
CA LEU A 280 4.41 -25.61 0.64
C LEU A 280 2.92 -25.43 0.32
N PRO A 281 2.52 -25.48 -0.98
CA PRO A 281 1.14 -25.39 -1.38
C PRO A 281 0.26 -26.44 -0.68
N GLY A 282 -0.90 -26.02 -0.17
CA GLY A 282 -1.83 -26.87 0.57
C GLY A 282 -1.73 -26.81 2.10
N LYS A 283 -0.74 -26.10 2.66
CA LYS A 283 -0.66 -25.82 4.11
C LYS A 283 -1.17 -24.43 4.50
N ASN A 284 -1.32 -23.51 3.55
CA ASN A 284 -1.77 -22.14 3.81
C ASN A 284 -3.29 -22.05 3.81
N MET A 285 -3.87 -21.56 4.91
CA MET A 285 -5.32 -21.43 5.13
C MET A 285 -5.99 -20.25 4.38
N TYR A 286 -5.25 -19.50 3.55
CA TYR A 286 -5.76 -18.28 2.91
C TYR A 286 -6.72 -18.53 1.73
N HIS A 287 -6.72 -19.73 1.11
CA HIS A 287 -7.62 -20.07 -0.01
C HIS A 287 -9.07 -20.33 0.38
N ALA A 288 -9.39 -20.56 1.65
CA ALA A 288 -10.75 -20.92 2.06
C ALA A 288 -11.74 -19.75 2.01
N SER A 289 -11.27 -18.51 2.09
CA SER A 289 -12.15 -17.33 2.08
C SER A 289 -12.47 -16.80 0.67
N ILE A 290 -11.57 -16.95 -0.30
CA ILE A 290 -11.78 -16.42 -1.66
C ILE A 290 -12.70 -17.31 -2.50
N GLN A 291 -12.68 -18.64 -2.31
CA GLN A 291 -13.58 -19.56 -3.04
C GLN A 291 -15.02 -19.53 -2.54
N ALA A 292 -15.28 -19.10 -1.30
CA ALA A 292 -16.64 -19.00 -0.78
C ALA A 292 -17.42 -17.79 -1.33
N GLU A 293 -16.75 -16.71 -1.72
CA GLU A 293 -17.42 -15.52 -2.29
C GLU A 293 -17.65 -15.60 -3.80
N SER A 294 -16.92 -16.43 -4.53
CA SER A 294 -17.12 -16.60 -5.98
C SER A 294 -18.28 -17.55 -6.36
N MET A 295 -18.93 -18.21 -5.39
CA MET A 295 -20.07 -19.12 -5.63
C MET A 295 -21.46 -18.52 -5.41
N VAL A 296 -21.57 -17.24 -5.07
CA VAL A 296 -22.87 -16.58 -4.83
C VAL A 296 -23.02 -15.33 -5.68
N VAL A 297 -22.99 -15.46 -7.00
CA VAL A 297 -23.73 -14.57 -7.91
C VAL A 297 -24.12 -15.40 -9.14
N ALA A 298 -25.19 -16.17 -9.02
CA ALA A 298 -25.96 -16.58 -10.16
C ALA A 298 -26.88 -15.42 -10.56
N ALA A 299 -26.62 -14.81 -11.70
CA ALA A 299 -27.43 -13.76 -12.25
C ALA A 299 -28.83 -14.28 -12.60
N PRO A 300 -29.90 -13.52 -12.34
CA PRO A 300 -31.19 -13.83 -12.94
C PRO A 300 -31.16 -13.43 -14.42
N THR A 301 -31.54 -14.40 -15.27
CA THR A 301 -31.82 -14.20 -16.68
C THR A 301 -32.95 -13.16 -16.85
N LEU A 302 -32.65 -12.06 -17.52
CA LEU A 302 -33.69 -11.15 -18.05
C LEU A 302 -33.87 -11.46 -19.51
N ASN A 303 -35.14 -11.74 -19.85
CA ASN A 303 -35.66 -11.97 -21.20
C ASN A 303 -35.55 -10.69 -22.03
N ASP A 304 -35.28 -10.94 -23.33
CA ASP A 304 -35.40 -9.95 -24.41
C ASP A 304 -36.82 -9.35 -24.46
N GLU A 305 -36.89 -8.05 -24.56
CA GLU A 305 -37.76 -7.30 -25.46
C GLU A 305 -37.50 -5.78 -25.33
N GLY A 306 -37.18 -5.16 -26.45
CA GLY A 306 -37.63 -3.79 -26.69
C GLY A 306 -36.62 -2.66 -26.88
N MET A 307 -36.35 -2.44 -28.12
CA MET A 307 -36.34 -1.11 -28.79
C MET A 307 -35.10 -0.21 -28.77
N SER A 308 -34.54 -0.21 -29.91
CA SER A 308 -33.80 0.78 -30.75
C SER A 308 -34.00 2.29 -30.49
N ILE A 309 -33.01 3.05 -31.09
CA ILE A 309 -32.98 4.46 -31.50
C ILE A 309 -32.20 5.33 -30.54
N LEU A 310 -31.08 5.94 -30.88
CA LEU A 310 -30.63 6.87 -31.92
C LEU A 310 -29.11 7.02 -31.92
N ALA A 311 -28.55 7.06 -33.10
CA ALA A 311 -27.18 7.47 -33.38
C ALA A 311 -27.07 9.00 -33.40
N GLY A 312 -25.92 9.51 -33.04
CA GLY A 312 -25.57 10.92 -33.20
C GLY A 312 -24.06 11.09 -33.17
N GLU A 313 -23.49 11.15 -34.35
CA GLU A 313 -22.08 11.51 -34.60
C GLU A 313 -21.79 12.95 -34.13
N ASN A 314 -20.60 13.20 -33.62
CA ASN A 314 -19.83 14.39 -34.08
C ASN A 314 -18.36 14.27 -33.70
N ASN A 315 -17.56 14.30 -34.76
CA ASN A 315 -16.12 14.54 -34.79
C ASN A 315 -15.77 15.97 -34.35
N ALA A 316 -14.66 16.11 -33.65
CA ALA A 316 -13.72 17.23 -33.90
C ALA A 316 -12.34 16.97 -33.30
N ALA A 317 -11.36 17.01 -34.16
CA ALA A 317 -9.94 16.91 -33.85
C ALA A 317 -9.42 18.21 -33.22
N GLY A 318 -8.38 18.08 -32.39
CA GLY A 318 -7.62 19.21 -31.86
C GLY A 318 -6.31 18.77 -31.25
N ASN A 319 -5.27 18.71 -32.11
CA ASN A 319 -3.88 18.56 -31.73
C ASN A 319 -3.39 19.79 -30.96
N THR A 320 -2.77 19.62 -29.79
CA THR A 320 -1.69 20.51 -29.35
C THR A 320 -0.64 19.76 -28.56
N LYS A 321 0.57 19.77 -29.07
CA LYS A 321 1.82 19.40 -28.41
C LYS A 321 2.14 20.41 -27.30
N SER A 322 2.61 19.96 -26.12
CA SER A 322 3.54 20.77 -25.31
C SER A 322 4.44 19.84 -24.48
N THR A 323 5.64 19.95 -24.82
CA THR A 323 6.99 19.78 -24.27
C THR A 323 7.12 19.51 -22.78
N ASP A 324 7.96 18.49 -22.54
CA ASP A 324 8.63 18.09 -21.30
C ASP A 324 9.24 19.27 -20.52
N ASN A 325 9.03 19.26 -19.21
CA ASN A 325 10.01 19.75 -18.26
C ASN A 325 9.90 18.89 -16.97
N GLN A 326 10.82 17.95 -16.86
CA GLN A 326 11.12 17.22 -15.63
C GLN A 326 11.91 18.17 -14.72
N ASP A 327 11.32 18.53 -13.59
CA ASP A 327 12.04 19.12 -12.46
C ASP A 327 11.96 18.13 -11.28
N ASP A 328 13.04 17.37 -11.11
CA ASP A 328 13.27 16.44 -10.01
C ASP A 328 13.48 17.24 -8.71
N ARG A 329 12.44 17.40 -7.90
CA ARG A 329 12.57 17.84 -6.51
C ARG A 329 12.33 16.68 -5.56
N VAL A 330 13.40 15.99 -5.22
CA VAL A 330 13.43 14.97 -4.17
C VAL A 330 13.27 15.64 -2.80
N VAL A 331 12.11 15.50 -2.17
CA VAL A 331 11.93 15.83 -0.75
C VAL A 331 12.44 14.65 0.07
N LYS A 332 13.56 14.83 0.77
CA LYS A 332 14.12 13.82 1.70
C LYS A 332 13.31 13.79 3.00
N TRP A 333 12.66 12.67 3.27
CA TRP A 333 12.01 12.39 4.55
C TRP A 333 12.98 11.64 5.47
N ASP A 334 13.12 12.10 6.71
CA ASP A 334 13.92 11.42 7.73
C ASP A 334 13.08 10.30 8.38
N ALA A 335 13.64 9.10 8.48
CA ALA A 335 12.94 7.86 8.87
C ALA A 335 12.54 7.82 10.36
N THR A 336 12.79 8.86 11.12
CA THR A 336 12.62 8.90 12.59
C THR A 336 11.68 9.98 13.09
N PHE A 337 10.62 10.37 12.50
CA PHE A 337 9.67 11.44 12.85
C PHE A 337 9.68 12.60 11.84
N GLY A 338 8.75 12.51 10.95
CA GLY A 338 8.14 13.51 10.09
C GLY A 338 8.53 14.99 10.21
N LYS A 339 9.78 15.35 9.92
CA LYS A 339 10.13 16.74 9.63
C LYS A 339 10.72 16.83 8.22
N PRO A 340 10.20 17.72 7.37
CA PRO A 340 10.92 18.09 6.15
C PRO A 340 12.17 18.89 6.55
N ARG A 341 13.30 18.57 5.91
CA ARG A 341 14.48 19.41 5.93
C ARG A 341 14.42 20.41 4.78
#